data_5f23e8be3b8a8032c6f93e82401d687b
#
_entry.id   5f23e8be3b8a8032c6f93e82401d687b
#
_cell.length_a   1.000
_cell.length_b   1.000
_cell.length_c   1.000
_cell.angle_alpha   90.00
_cell.angle_beta   90.00
_cell.angle_gamma   90.00
#
_symmetry.space_group_name_H-M   'P 1'
#
loop_
_entity.id
_entity.type
_entity.pdbx_description
1 polymer ?
#
loop_
_entity_poly.entity_id
_entity_poly.type
_entity_poly.pdbx_seq_one_letter_code
_entity_poly.pdbx_strand_id
1 'polypeptide(L)'
;MSEPIDILEDRLLRDEPGLLEVLLVDHSTQKNIFWATDSYVAEGDGYGWHDSITVSAITGKHGSIIMPRALKTRDEQLRRSRQMAEVFTPAWLVKKMNDAIDDEWNRAQDGREDGLEPWQRYVLTTELEISCGEAPFLTSRYDTVTAEPIPIDERVGLLDRKLQRVNEFATDAEWTRWALLALARVYGYEWQGDNLLLAREALLATFVDYHEQRFSCRPAQYIIRKAAEIIAWNVWQMDGLKAVVPASCHDE
;
A
#
# COMPACT_ATOMS: atom_id res chain seq x y z
N MET A 1 6.97 13.44 -19.14
CA MET A 1 6.29 14.02 -17.97
C MET A 1 6.36 12.94 -16.92
N SER A 2 6.87 13.25 -15.73
CA SER A 2 6.85 12.27 -14.61
C SER A 2 5.38 11.93 -14.30
N GLU A 3 5.07 10.65 -14.11
CA GLU A 3 3.75 10.25 -13.64
C GLU A 3 3.48 10.90 -12.28
N PRO A 4 2.22 11.33 -12.03
CA PRO A 4 1.86 11.87 -10.72
C PRO A 4 2.09 10.79 -9.66
N ILE A 5 2.63 11.18 -8.51
CA ILE A 5 2.83 10.26 -7.37
C ILE A 5 1.49 9.82 -6.76
N ASP A 6 0.48 10.66 -6.92
CA ASP A 6 -0.88 10.44 -6.44
C ASP A 6 -1.70 9.62 -7.44
N ILE A 7 -2.43 8.64 -6.93
CA ILE A 7 -3.38 7.85 -7.71
C ILE A 7 -4.74 8.46 -7.47
N LEU A 8 -5.20 9.25 -8.43
CA LEU A 8 -6.50 9.91 -8.30
C LEU A 8 -7.64 8.88 -8.33
N GLU A 9 -8.48 8.87 -7.30
CA GLU A 9 -9.63 7.98 -7.16
C GLU A 9 -10.62 8.14 -8.33
N ASP A 10 -10.76 9.34 -8.87
CA ASP A 10 -11.55 9.58 -10.09
C ASP A 10 -11.01 8.83 -11.31
N ARG A 11 -9.68 8.64 -11.39
CA ARG A 11 -9.07 7.83 -12.45
C ARG A 11 -9.37 6.35 -12.25
N LEU A 12 -9.24 5.85 -11.01
CA LEU A 12 -9.60 4.47 -10.69
C LEU A 12 -11.07 4.19 -10.97
N LEU A 13 -11.96 5.09 -10.55
CA LEU A 13 -13.40 4.94 -10.77
C LEU A 13 -13.75 4.87 -12.26
N ARG A 14 -13.08 5.66 -13.10
CA ARG A 14 -13.33 5.71 -14.55
C ARG A 14 -12.72 4.50 -15.28
N ASP A 15 -11.47 4.19 -14.98
CA ASP A 15 -10.68 3.23 -15.75
C ASP A 15 -10.92 1.78 -15.28
N GLU A 16 -11.29 1.60 -14.00
CA GLU A 16 -11.49 0.29 -13.35
C GLU A 16 -12.79 0.28 -12.50
N PRO A 17 -13.97 0.28 -13.12
CA PRO A 17 -15.23 0.33 -12.38
C PRO A 17 -15.37 -0.78 -11.33
N GLY A 18 -15.75 -0.41 -10.11
CA GLY A 18 -15.92 -1.32 -8.98
C GLY A 18 -14.61 -1.66 -8.25
N LEU A 19 -13.47 -1.10 -8.64
CA LEU A 19 -12.18 -1.38 -8.01
C LEU A 19 -12.01 -0.59 -6.71
N LEU A 20 -12.45 0.67 -6.71
CA LEU A 20 -12.37 1.54 -5.54
C LEU A 20 -13.22 0.98 -4.39
N GLU A 21 -14.38 0.41 -4.69
CA GLU A 21 -15.20 -0.30 -3.71
C GLU A 21 -14.46 -1.48 -3.07
N VAL A 22 -13.66 -2.23 -3.84
CA VAL A 22 -12.83 -3.32 -3.30
C VAL A 22 -11.76 -2.78 -2.37
N LEU A 23 -11.09 -1.68 -2.74
CA LEU A 23 -10.04 -1.07 -1.93
C LEU A 23 -10.59 -0.42 -0.65
N LEU A 24 -11.87 -0.06 -0.61
CA LEU A 24 -12.49 0.53 0.57
C LEU A 24 -13.01 -0.49 1.58
N VAL A 25 -13.14 -1.78 1.22
CA VAL A 25 -13.68 -2.80 2.15
C VAL A 25 -12.78 -2.97 3.36
N ASP A 26 -13.40 -2.95 4.54
CA ASP A 26 -12.81 -3.49 5.77
C ASP A 26 -13.40 -4.88 6.05
N HIS A 27 -12.55 -5.90 5.97
CA HIS A 27 -12.96 -7.29 6.13
C HIS A 27 -13.28 -7.68 7.59
N SER A 28 -12.88 -6.86 8.57
CA SER A 28 -13.19 -7.10 9.97
C SER A 28 -14.64 -6.73 10.31
N THR A 29 -15.14 -5.64 9.72
CA THR A 29 -16.49 -5.12 9.96
C THR A 29 -17.48 -5.43 8.83
N GLN A 30 -17.03 -5.85 7.66
CA GLN A 30 -17.82 -6.03 6.43
C GLN A 30 -18.45 -4.70 5.94
N LYS A 31 -17.86 -3.58 6.30
CA LYS A 31 -18.22 -2.22 5.86
C LYS A 31 -17.04 -1.60 5.13
N ASN A 32 -17.15 -0.37 4.72
CA ASN A 32 -16.00 0.39 4.28
C ASN A 32 -15.13 0.80 5.48
N ILE A 33 -13.84 1.00 5.23
CA ILE A 33 -12.93 1.66 6.17
C ILE A 33 -13.50 3.02 6.55
N PHE A 34 -13.23 3.48 7.76
CA PHE A 34 -13.69 4.78 8.25
C PHE A 34 -12.52 5.76 8.38
N TRP A 35 -12.83 7.06 8.47
CA TRP A 35 -11.79 8.08 8.44
C TRP A 35 -10.75 7.94 9.55
N ALA A 36 -11.17 7.66 10.79
CA ALA A 36 -10.32 7.65 11.98
C ALA A 36 -9.45 8.91 12.14
N THR A 37 -9.97 10.04 11.66
CA THR A 37 -9.34 11.35 11.73
C THR A 37 -10.40 12.44 11.62
N ASP A 38 -10.18 13.57 12.30
CA ASP A 38 -11.02 14.78 12.19
C ASP A 38 -10.50 15.75 11.11
N SER A 39 -9.53 15.33 10.29
CA SER A 39 -8.90 16.20 9.30
C SER A 39 -9.88 16.70 8.24
N TYR A 40 -10.98 15.99 8.02
CA TYR A 40 -11.94 16.21 6.93
C TYR A 40 -13.31 16.71 7.39
N VAL A 41 -13.54 16.95 8.70
CA VAL A 41 -14.85 17.35 9.27
C VAL A 41 -15.39 18.63 8.64
N ALA A 42 -14.51 19.50 8.16
CA ALA A 42 -14.90 20.76 7.50
C ALA A 42 -15.60 20.54 6.14
N GLU A 43 -15.48 19.35 5.55
CA GLU A 43 -16.15 19.01 4.30
C GLU A 43 -17.66 18.71 4.50
N GLY A 44 -18.10 18.50 5.74
CA GLY A 44 -19.49 18.33 6.10
C GLY A 44 -19.85 16.95 6.62
N ASP A 45 -21.14 16.58 6.49
CA ASP A 45 -21.66 15.28 6.96
C ASP A 45 -20.99 14.12 6.20
N GLY A 46 -20.65 13.05 6.92
CA GLY A 46 -19.97 11.87 6.35
C GLY A 46 -18.44 11.93 6.37
N TYR A 47 -17.85 12.99 7.01
CA TYR A 47 -16.41 13.16 7.12
C TYR A 47 -15.91 13.18 8.57
N GLY A 48 -16.73 12.74 9.50
CA GLY A 48 -16.34 12.61 10.92
C GLY A 48 -15.50 11.38 11.18
N TRP A 49 -14.85 11.34 12.34
CA TRP A 49 -13.95 10.28 12.77
C TRP A 49 -14.47 8.86 12.52
N HIS A 50 -15.73 8.59 12.86
CA HIS A 50 -16.37 7.28 12.75
C HIS A 50 -17.13 7.05 11.44
N ASP A 51 -17.17 8.04 10.56
CA ASP A 51 -17.87 7.93 9.30
C ASP A 51 -17.09 7.06 8.31
N SER A 52 -17.79 6.15 7.62
CA SER A 52 -17.19 5.30 6.59
C SER A 52 -16.81 6.13 5.37
N ILE A 53 -15.62 5.88 4.83
CA ILE A 53 -15.20 6.46 3.56
C ILE A 53 -16.03 5.84 2.43
N THR A 54 -16.76 6.69 1.70
CA THR A 54 -17.57 6.26 0.54
C THR A 54 -16.93 6.73 -0.75
N VAL A 55 -17.18 6.03 -1.85
CA VAL A 55 -16.70 6.46 -3.18
C VAL A 55 -17.09 7.91 -3.47
N SER A 56 -18.33 8.31 -3.17
CA SER A 56 -18.81 9.69 -3.40
C SER A 56 -18.13 10.74 -2.51
N ALA A 57 -17.57 10.34 -1.37
CA ALA A 57 -16.85 11.24 -0.47
C ALA A 57 -15.43 11.56 -0.95
N ILE A 58 -14.88 10.78 -1.88
CA ILE A 58 -13.49 10.89 -2.34
C ILE A 58 -13.37 11.03 -3.87
N THR A 59 -14.48 11.25 -4.58
CA THR A 59 -14.51 11.41 -6.04
C THR A 59 -15.27 12.67 -6.47
N GLY A 60 -15.16 13.05 -7.73
CA GLY A 60 -15.81 14.23 -8.29
C GLY A 60 -15.27 15.52 -7.69
N LYS A 61 -16.10 16.32 -7.05
CA LYS A 61 -15.65 17.57 -6.40
C LYS A 61 -14.68 17.35 -5.23
N HIS A 62 -14.63 16.13 -4.69
CA HIS A 62 -13.76 15.73 -3.60
C HIS A 62 -12.60 14.82 -4.05
N GLY A 63 -12.40 14.64 -5.36
CA GLY A 63 -11.39 13.73 -5.94
C GLY A 63 -9.93 14.09 -5.67
N SER A 64 -9.65 15.10 -4.87
CA SER A 64 -8.30 15.46 -4.39
C SER A 64 -8.24 15.64 -2.87
N ILE A 65 -9.23 15.12 -2.15
CA ILE A 65 -9.29 15.31 -0.68
C ILE A 65 -8.29 14.41 0.04
N ILE A 66 -8.16 13.15 -0.42
CA ILE A 66 -7.11 12.23 0.03
C ILE A 66 -5.90 12.46 -0.87
N MET A 67 -4.78 12.78 -0.28
CA MET A 67 -3.53 12.98 -1.01
C MET A 67 -2.34 12.55 -0.15
N PRO A 68 -1.26 12.08 -0.78
CA PRO A 68 -0.01 11.77 -0.11
C PRO A 68 0.48 12.91 0.79
N ARG A 69 1.02 12.55 1.95
CA ARG A 69 1.50 13.54 2.93
C ARG A 69 2.47 14.56 2.32
N ALA A 70 3.36 14.09 1.45
CA ALA A 70 4.36 14.96 0.82
C ALA A 70 3.72 16.07 -0.03
N LEU A 71 2.47 15.93 -0.46
CA LEU A 71 1.70 16.94 -1.21
C LEU A 71 0.84 17.83 -0.31
N LYS A 72 0.64 17.45 0.97
CA LYS A 72 -0.11 18.26 1.94
C LYS A 72 0.68 19.53 2.34
N THR A 73 -0.03 20.57 2.77
CA THR A 73 0.63 21.80 3.25
C THR A 73 1.50 21.52 4.46
N ARG A 74 2.54 22.34 4.67
CA ARG A 74 3.45 22.18 5.82
C ARG A 74 2.72 22.27 7.16
N ASP A 75 1.72 23.15 7.27
CA ASP A 75 0.95 23.30 8.51
C ASP A 75 0.11 22.07 8.79
N GLU A 76 -0.47 21.46 7.77
CA GLU A 76 -1.21 20.21 7.89
C GLU A 76 -0.28 19.04 8.26
N GLN A 77 0.87 18.91 7.62
CA GLN A 77 1.88 17.91 7.97
C GLN A 77 2.29 18.03 9.44
N LEU A 78 2.54 19.26 9.94
CA LEU A 78 2.91 19.51 11.34
C LEU A 78 1.75 19.18 12.30
N ARG A 79 0.52 19.52 11.93
CA ARG A 79 -0.66 19.21 12.72
C ARG A 79 -0.83 17.69 12.86
N ARG A 80 -0.78 16.95 11.76
CA ARG A 80 -0.91 15.48 11.73
C ARG A 80 0.23 14.80 12.50
N SER A 81 1.47 15.28 12.38
CA SER A 81 2.59 14.77 13.17
C SER A 81 2.41 14.95 14.67
N ARG A 82 1.82 16.07 15.11
CA ARG A 82 1.60 16.36 16.55
C ARG A 82 0.39 15.61 17.12
N GLN A 83 -0.69 15.51 16.36
CA GLN A 83 -1.96 14.96 16.84
C GLN A 83 -2.09 13.45 16.63
N MET A 84 -1.45 12.92 15.59
CA MET A 84 -1.62 11.54 15.14
C MET A 84 -0.31 10.76 15.11
N ALA A 85 0.79 11.36 15.58
CA ALA A 85 2.13 10.76 15.49
C ALA A 85 2.53 10.32 14.07
N GLU A 86 1.95 10.97 13.03
CA GLU A 86 2.24 10.66 11.65
C GLU A 86 3.66 11.13 11.29
N VAL A 87 4.59 10.20 11.27
CA VAL A 87 6.00 10.43 10.95
C VAL A 87 6.34 9.63 9.70
N PHE A 88 6.89 10.29 8.69
CA PHE A 88 7.27 9.65 7.44
C PHE A 88 8.76 9.45 7.35
N THR A 89 9.12 8.28 6.83
CA THR A 89 10.49 7.82 6.76
C THR A 89 11.05 8.07 5.36
N PRO A 90 12.13 8.84 5.20
CA PRO A 90 12.69 9.10 3.89
C PRO A 90 13.23 7.82 3.24
N ALA A 91 13.23 7.76 1.92
CA ALA A 91 13.55 6.56 1.14
C ALA A 91 14.92 5.96 1.46
N TRP A 92 15.93 6.80 1.76
CA TRP A 92 17.27 6.30 2.16
C TRP A 92 17.25 5.49 3.47
N LEU A 93 16.38 5.88 4.42
CA LEU A 93 16.25 5.16 5.69
C LEU A 93 15.42 3.89 5.52
N VAL A 94 14.33 3.95 4.72
CA VAL A 94 13.58 2.77 4.30
C VAL A 94 14.53 1.74 3.69
N LYS A 95 15.38 2.17 2.73
CA LYS A 95 16.38 1.30 2.12
C LYS A 95 17.27 0.63 3.16
N LYS A 96 17.83 1.41 4.07
CA LYS A 96 18.73 0.88 5.11
C LYS A 96 18.07 -0.16 6.01
N MET A 97 16.79 0.06 6.37
CA MET A 97 16.05 -0.88 7.21
C MET A 97 15.67 -2.15 6.44
N ASN A 98 15.22 -2.02 5.20
CA ASN A 98 14.90 -3.17 4.35
C ASN A 98 16.15 -3.97 3.96
N ASP A 99 17.32 -3.32 3.79
CA ASP A 99 18.60 -4.02 3.60
C ASP A 99 18.94 -4.91 4.80
N ALA A 100 18.65 -4.47 6.03
CA ALA A 100 18.88 -5.29 7.22
C ALA A 100 17.96 -6.54 7.27
N ILE A 101 16.73 -6.43 6.76
CA ILE A 101 15.82 -7.59 6.62
C ILE A 101 16.38 -8.57 5.60
N ASP A 102 16.87 -8.09 4.45
CA ASP A 102 17.47 -8.94 3.41
C ASP A 102 18.75 -9.62 3.91
N ASP A 103 19.58 -8.92 4.69
CA ASP A 103 20.80 -9.49 5.28
C ASP A 103 20.45 -10.64 6.25
N GLU A 104 19.40 -10.50 7.04
CA GLU A 104 18.93 -11.57 7.94
C GLU A 104 18.35 -12.74 7.15
N TRP A 105 17.54 -12.45 6.12
CA TRP A 105 17.01 -13.48 5.25
C TRP A 105 18.12 -14.28 4.57
N ASN A 106 19.15 -13.62 4.02
CA ASN A 106 20.28 -14.25 3.36
C ASN A 106 21.04 -15.18 4.34
N ARG A 107 21.26 -14.76 5.59
CA ARG A 107 21.88 -15.58 6.62
C ARG A 107 21.07 -16.83 6.98
N ALA A 108 19.75 -16.72 6.93
CA ALA A 108 18.85 -17.82 7.29
C ALA A 108 18.63 -18.86 6.18
N GLN A 109 19.19 -18.65 4.96
CA GLN A 109 18.99 -19.59 3.82
C GLN A 109 19.98 -20.75 3.78
N ASP A 110 21.06 -20.73 4.56
CA ASP A 110 22.07 -21.76 4.54
C ASP A 110 21.49 -23.15 4.84
N GLY A 111 21.69 -24.09 3.90
CA GLY A 111 21.34 -25.52 4.06
C GLY A 111 19.87 -25.90 3.90
N ARG A 112 19.00 -25.03 3.38
CA ARG A 112 17.58 -25.36 3.11
C ARG A 112 17.42 -26.13 1.80
N GLU A 113 16.86 -27.34 1.91
CA GLU A 113 16.49 -28.21 0.80
C GLU A 113 14.95 -28.44 0.81
N ASP A 114 14.20 -27.48 0.23
CA ASP A 114 12.73 -27.53 0.12
C ASP A 114 12.20 -27.64 -1.33
N GLY A 115 13.13 -27.81 -2.28
CA GLY A 115 12.82 -27.93 -3.71
C GLY A 115 12.42 -26.60 -4.39
N LEU A 116 12.53 -25.47 -3.67
CA LEU A 116 12.29 -24.13 -4.21
C LEU A 116 13.60 -23.46 -4.60
N GLU A 117 13.55 -22.65 -5.66
CA GLU A 117 14.65 -21.76 -5.98
C GLU A 117 14.76 -20.62 -4.92
N PRO A 118 15.98 -20.06 -4.68
CA PRO A 118 16.17 -19.00 -3.69
C PRO A 118 15.21 -17.81 -3.86
N TRP A 119 14.98 -17.37 -5.10
CA TRP A 119 14.06 -16.26 -5.39
C TRP A 119 12.61 -16.60 -5.04
N GLN A 120 12.18 -17.85 -5.23
CA GLN A 120 10.84 -18.30 -4.89
C GLN A 120 10.62 -18.28 -3.37
N ARG A 121 11.62 -18.75 -2.61
CA ARG A 121 11.60 -18.66 -1.14
C ARG A 121 11.52 -17.22 -0.66
N TYR A 122 12.30 -16.32 -1.27
CA TYR A 122 12.25 -14.90 -0.95
C TYR A 122 10.86 -14.30 -1.19
N VAL A 123 10.26 -14.55 -2.35
CA VAL A 123 8.90 -14.10 -2.67
C VAL A 123 7.88 -14.59 -1.63
N LEU A 124 8.03 -15.83 -1.15
CA LEU A 124 7.12 -16.44 -0.18
C LEU A 124 7.37 -16.03 1.28
N THR A 125 8.42 -15.28 1.58
CA THR A 125 8.63 -14.72 2.92
C THR A 125 7.50 -13.77 3.28
N THR A 126 6.94 -13.92 4.49
CA THR A 126 5.88 -13.04 4.98
C THR A 126 6.47 -11.83 5.68
N GLU A 127 5.98 -10.66 5.34
CA GLU A 127 6.45 -9.37 5.86
C GLU A 127 5.27 -8.52 6.30
N LEU A 128 5.43 -7.82 7.41
CA LEU A 128 4.40 -6.98 8.02
C LEU A 128 4.98 -5.62 8.39
N GLU A 129 4.33 -4.55 7.94
CA GLU A 129 4.57 -3.18 8.38
C GLU A 129 3.48 -2.76 9.36
N ILE A 130 3.84 -2.58 10.64
CA ILE A 130 2.92 -2.13 11.68
C ILE A 130 2.85 -0.61 11.66
N SER A 131 1.63 -0.04 11.63
CA SER A 131 1.40 1.40 11.47
C SER A 131 2.02 1.92 10.16
N CYS A 132 1.59 1.32 9.05
CA CYS A 132 2.26 1.46 7.77
C CYS A 132 2.09 2.85 7.11
N GLY A 133 1.16 3.71 7.55
CA GLY A 133 0.88 4.97 6.87
C GLY A 133 0.52 4.72 5.40
N GLU A 134 1.26 5.38 4.50
CA GLU A 134 1.17 5.18 3.04
C GLU A 134 2.02 3.98 2.56
N ALA A 135 2.44 3.08 3.46
CA ALA A 135 3.23 1.87 3.23
C ALA A 135 4.64 2.07 2.60
N PRO A 136 5.45 3.04 3.04
CA PRO A 136 6.75 3.32 2.42
C PRO A 136 7.76 2.17 2.55
N PHE A 137 7.63 1.29 3.55
CA PHE A 137 8.48 0.11 3.68
C PHE A 137 8.05 -1.04 2.77
N LEU A 138 6.75 -1.12 2.44
CA LEU A 138 6.23 -2.13 1.51
C LEU A 138 6.42 -1.72 0.05
N THR A 139 6.24 -0.43 -0.27
CA THR A 139 6.37 0.09 -1.64
C THR A 139 6.95 1.49 -1.66
N SER A 140 7.92 1.75 -2.52
CA SER A 140 8.64 3.02 -2.58
C SER A 140 8.53 3.68 -3.96
N ARG A 141 7.31 4.05 -4.36
CA ARG A 141 7.07 4.73 -5.65
C ARG A 141 7.61 6.17 -5.66
N TYR A 142 7.69 6.79 -4.51
CA TYR A 142 8.20 8.15 -4.28
C TYR A 142 8.80 8.26 -2.88
N ASP A 143 9.63 9.27 -2.66
CA ASP A 143 10.10 9.63 -1.33
C ASP A 143 9.00 10.36 -0.56
N THR A 144 8.57 9.82 0.57
CA THR A 144 7.45 10.33 1.36
C THR A 144 7.73 11.69 2.05
N VAL A 145 8.96 12.17 1.99
CA VAL A 145 9.38 13.47 2.55
C VAL A 145 9.46 14.54 1.46
N THR A 146 10.05 14.20 0.29
CA THR A 146 10.33 15.15 -0.79
C THR A 146 9.29 15.13 -1.90
N ALA A 147 8.44 14.11 -1.97
CA ALA A 147 7.54 13.83 -3.09
C ALA A 147 8.27 13.52 -4.43
N GLU A 148 9.57 13.26 -4.39
CA GLU A 148 10.30 12.89 -5.60
C GLU A 148 9.98 11.46 -6.00
N PRO A 149 9.54 11.21 -7.27
CA PRO A 149 9.28 9.86 -7.74
C PRO A 149 10.57 9.05 -7.82
N ILE A 150 10.49 7.78 -7.43
CA ILE A 150 11.62 6.84 -7.48
C ILE A 150 11.46 5.95 -8.71
N PRO A 151 12.47 5.92 -9.62
CA PRO A 151 12.47 5.02 -10.77
C PRO A 151 12.27 3.57 -10.34
N ILE A 152 11.53 2.79 -11.13
CA ILE A 152 11.12 1.43 -10.75
C ILE A 152 12.31 0.52 -10.40
N ASP A 153 13.45 0.70 -11.08
CA ASP A 153 14.69 -0.07 -10.85
C ASP A 153 15.43 0.35 -9.57
N GLU A 154 15.08 1.51 -9.00
CA GLU A 154 15.68 2.07 -7.77
C GLU A 154 14.77 1.91 -6.55
N ARG A 155 13.57 1.36 -6.73
CA ARG A 155 12.62 1.14 -5.64
C ARG A 155 13.14 0.11 -4.65
N VAL A 156 12.88 0.35 -3.37
CA VAL A 156 13.48 -0.38 -2.25
C VAL A 156 12.46 -0.95 -1.26
N GLY A 157 11.17 -0.80 -1.52
CA GLY A 157 10.10 -1.39 -0.72
C GLY A 157 10.15 -2.93 -0.74
N LEU A 158 9.63 -3.57 0.29
CA LEU A 158 9.66 -5.04 0.40
C LEU A 158 8.90 -5.72 -0.74
N LEU A 159 7.74 -5.18 -1.15
CA LEU A 159 7.04 -5.65 -2.35
C LEU A 159 7.83 -5.37 -3.62
N ASP A 160 8.46 -4.16 -3.73
CA ASP A 160 9.30 -3.84 -4.88
C ASP A 160 10.40 -4.88 -5.07
N ARG A 161 11.11 -5.24 -3.99
CA ARG A 161 12.18 -6.25 -4.00
C ARG A 161 11.69 -7.63 -4.43
N LYS A 162 10.50 -8.04 -3.99
CA LYS A 162 9.87 -9.30 -4.43
C LYS A 162 9.55 -9.27 -5.92
N LEU A 163 8.95 -8.19 -6.40
CA LEU A 163 8.58 -8.03 -7.82
C LEU A 163 9.81 -7.88 -8.73
N GLN A 164 10.89 -7.25 -8.26
CA GLN A 164 12.17 -7.24 -8.98
C GLN A 164 12.69 -8.66 -9.20
N ARG A 165 12.66 -9.51 -8.16
CA ARG A 165 13.06 -10.93 -8.30
C ARG A 165 12.12 -11.71 -9.23
N VAL A 166 10.80 -11.44 -9.17
CA VAL A 166 9.85 -12.04 -10.12
C VAL A 166 10.17 -11.61 -11.55
N ASN A 167 10.47 -10.32 -11.78
CA ASN A 167 10.87 -9.81 -13.08
C ASN A 167 12.17 -10.44 -13.60
N GLU A 168 13.11 -10.72 -12.71
CA GLU A 168 14.41 -11.29 -13.08
C GLU A 168 14.34 -12.79 -13.41
N PHE A 169 13.59 -13.57 -12.62
CA PHE A 169 13.71 -15.03 -12.61
C PHE A 169 12.48 -15.76 -13.13
N ALA A 170 11.27 -15.21 -13.03
CA ALA A 170 10.07 -15.89 -13.49
C ALA A 170 9.96 -15.89 -15.03
N THR A 171 9.42 -16.96 -15.58
CA THR A 171 9.00 -16.97 -16.99
C THR A 171 7.76 -16.09 -17.18
N ASP A 172 7.50 -15.63 -18.41
CA ASP A 172 6.31 -14.81 -18.71
C ASP A 172 5.01 -15.53 -18.34
N ALA A 173 4.95 -16.85 -18.53
CA ALA A 173 3.79 -17.67 -18.19
C ALA A 173 3.55 -17.76 -16.67
N GLU A 174 4.57 -17.64 -15.85
CA GLU A 174 4.51 -17.76 -14.39
C GLU A 174 4.43 -16.42 -13.68
N TRP A 175 4.79 -15.33 -14.36
CA TRP A 175 4.94 -13.99 -13.78
C TRP A 175 3.73 -13.57 -12.93
N THR A 176 2.55 -13.60 -13.54
CA THR A 176 1.31 -13.18 -12.85
C THR A 176 1.07 -13.98 -11.56
N ARG A 177 1.31 -15.29 -11.59
CA ARG A 177 1.18 -16.14 -10.41
C ARG A 177 2.13 -15.71 -9.30
N TRP A 178 3.41 -15.51 -9.61
CA TRP A 178 4.42 -15.16 -8.62
C TRP A 178 4.26 -13.73 -8.11
N ALA A 179 3.85 -12.80 -8.96
CA ALA A 179 3.55 -11.42 -8.57
C ALA A 179 2.34 -11.35 -7.61
N LEU A 180 1.27 -12.13 -7.87
CA LEU A 180 0.14 -12.24 -6.93
C LEU A 180 0.55 -12.93 -5.62
N LEU A 181 1.46 -13.90 -5.65
CA LEU A 181 2.02 -14.51 -4.44
C LEU A 181 2.88 -13.51 -3.66
N ALA A 182 3.64 -12.63 -4.33
CA ALA A 182 4.38 -11.55 -3.68
C ALA A 182 3.42 -10.62 -2.91
N LEU A 183 2.33 -10.16 -3.54
CA LEU A 183 1.28 -9.39 -2.89
C LEU A 183 0.65 -10.13 -1.70
N ALA A 184 0.40 -11.42 -1.84
CA ALA A 184 -0.20 -12.24 -0.79
C ALA A 184 0.73 -12.48 0.42
N ARG A 185 1.98 -12.00 0.38
CA ARG A 185 2.99 -12.17 1.43
C ARG A 185 3.46 -10.85 2.06
N VAL A 186 2.83 -9.74 1.70
CA VAL A 186 3.05 -8.45 2.36
C VAL A 186 1.78 -8.02 3.08
N TYR A 187 1.93 -7.51 4.30
CA TYR A 187 0.84 -7.13 5.19
C TYR A 187 1.11 -5.73 5.74
N GLY A 188 0.04 -4.98 5.98
CA GLY A 188 0.12 -3.65 6.59
C GLY A 188 -1.03 -3.43 7.56
N TYR A 189 -0.74 -2.72 8.66
CA TYR A 189 -1.75 -2.24 9.60
C TYR A 189 -1.70 -0.72 9.66
N GLU A 190 -2.83 -0.08 9.45
CA GLU A 190 -2.96 1.38 9.53
C GLU A 190 -4.33 1.72 10.12
N TRP A 191 -4.35 2.65 11.07
CA TRP A 191 -5.60 3.05 11.72
C TRP A 191 -6.35 4.13 10.94
N GLN A 192 -5.66 5.10 10.36
CA GLN A 192 -6.26 6.21 9.64
C GLN A 192 -6.69 5.76 8.23
N GLY A 193 -7.99 5.92 7.92
CA GLY A 193 -8.57 5.42 6.69
C GLY A 193 -8.00 6.06 5.42
N ASP A 194 -7.64 7.35 5.47
CA ASP A 194 -7.02 8.05 4.34
C ASP A 194 -5.62 7.47 4.01
N ASN A 195 -4.77 7.28 5.01
CA ASN A 195 -3.47 6.66 4.82
C ASN A 195 -3.59 5.19 4.38
N LEU A 196 -4.55 4.47 4.96
CA LEU A 196 -4.83 3.07 4.59
C LEU A 196 -5.22 2.93 3.11
N LEU A 197 -6.07 3.83 2.60
CA LEU A 197 -6.43 3.83 1.18
C LEU A 197 -5.21 4.12 0.31
N LEU A 198 -4.43 5.15 0.64
CA LEU A 198 -3.18 5.48 -0.06
C LEU A 198 -2.19 4.29 -0.07
N ALA A 199 -2.06 3.56 1.04
CA ALA A 199 -1.24 2.35 1.10
C ALA A 199 -1.74 1.27 0.13
N ARG A 200 -3.04 1.00 0.12
CA ARG A 200 -3.66 0.00 -0.78
C ARG A 200 -3.49 0.38 -2.26
N GLU A 201 -3.69 1.64 -2.58
CA GLU A 201 -3.48 2.19 -3.93
C GLU A 201 -2.02 2.12 -4.36
N ALA A 202 -1.08 2.48 -3.48
CA ALA A 202 0.34 2.40 -3.75
C ALA A 202 0.80 0.96 -4.05
N LEU A 203 0.33 -0.03 -3.28
CA LEU A 203 0.61 -1.45 -3.53
C LEU A 203 0.04 -1.92 -4.88
N LEU A 204 -1.20 -1.52 -5.19
CA LEU A 204 -1.84 -1.86 -6.46
C LEU A 204 -1.10 -1.26 -7.65
N ALA A 205 -0.76 0.02 -7.58
CA ALA A 205 0.00 0.69 -8.62
C ALA A 205 1.39 0.08 -8.79
N THR A 206 2.06 -0.28 -7.70
CA THR A 206 3.35 -0.98 -7.76
C THR A 206 3.23 -2.30 -8.54
N PHE A 207 2.20 -3.10 -8.27
CA PHE A 207 1.94 -4.31 -9.05
C PHE A 207 1.73 -4.02 -10.54
N VAL A 208 0.96 -2.99 -10.88
CA VAL A 208 0.73 -2.57 -12.28
C VAL A 208 2.01 -2.07 -12.93
N ASP A 209 2.80 -1.23 -12.25
CA ASP A 209 4.06 -0.69 -12.76
C ASP A 209 5.03 -1.82 -13.16
N TYR A 210 5.22 -2.84 -12.31
CA TYR A 210 6.11 -3.98 -12.61
C TYR A 210 5.58 -4.87 -13.74
N HIS A 211 4.26 -5.02 -13.87
CA HIS A 211 3.68 -5.70 -15.02
C HIS A 211 3.93 -4.93 -16.31
N GLU A 212 3.71 -3.61 -16.29
CA GLU A 212 3.94 -2.76 -17.46
C GLU A 212 5.43 -2.71 -17.84
N GLN A 213 6.34 -2.70 -16.86
CA GLN A 213 7.78 -2.82 -17.10
C GLN A 213 8.12 -4.13 -17.83
N ARG A 214 7.52 -5.25 -17.41
CA ARG A 214 7.80 -6.58 -17.97
C ARG A 214 7.19 -6.78 -19.35
N PHE A 215 5.92 -6.40 -19.54
CA PHE A 215 5.12 -6.77 -20.70
C PHE A 215 4.82 -5.60 -21.65
N SER A 216 5.19 -4.37 -21.29
CA SER A 216 4.87 -3.13 -22.02
C SER A 216 3.36 -2.94 -22.25
N CYS A 217 2.54 -3.51 -21.41
CA CYS A 217 1.08 -3.38 -21.42
C CYS A 217 0.51 -3.49 -20.01
N ARG A 218 -0.66 -2.89 -19.82
CA ARG A 218 -1.39 -2.97 -18.54
C ARG A 218 -1.91 -4.40 -18.30
N PRO A 219 -1.97 -4.88 -17.05
CA PRO A 219 -2.61 -6.15 -16.71
C PRO A 219 -4.09 -6.15 -17.12
N ALA A 220 -4.64 -7.32 -17.44
CA ALA A 220 -6.07 -7.46 -17.67
C ALA A 220 -6.88 -7.11 -16.40
N GLN A 221 -8.07 -6.52 -16.57
CA GLN A 221 -8.91 -6.03 -15.45
C GLN A 221 -9.14 -7.07 -14.36
N TYR A 222 -9.38 -8.35 -14.72
CA TYR A 222 -9.57 -9.41 -13.73
C TYR A 222 -8.33 -9.68 -12.87
N ILE A 223 -7.13 -9.45 -13.40
CA ILE A 223 -5.85 -9.58 -12.67
C ILE A 223 -5.70 -8.40 -11.70
N ILE A 224 -5.99 -7.18 -12.16
CA ILE A 224 -5.98 -5.96 -11.33
C ILE A 224 -6.96 -6.12 -10.17
N ARG A 225 -8.19 -6.59 -10.44
CA ARG A 225 -9.19 -6.87 -9.41
C ARG A 225 -8.72 -7.92 -8.41
N LYS A 226 -8.09 -9.00 -8.89
CA LYS A 226 -7.51 -10.04 -8.02
C LYS A 226 -6.40 -9.49 -7.11
N ALA A 227 -5.55 -8.63 -7.66
CA ALA A 227 -4.52 -7.94 -6.88
C ALA A 227 -5.14 -7.04 -5.79
N ALA A 228 -6.16 -6.23 -6.14
CA ALA A 228 -6.87 -5.39 -5.19
C ALA A 228 -7.56 -6.19 -4.07
N GLU A 229 -8.18 -7.32 -4.40
CA GLU A 229 -8.77 -8.23 -3.41
C GLU A 229 -7.74 -8.76 -2.42
N ILE A 230 -6.55 -9.18 -2.89
CA ILE A 230 -5.44 -9.61 -2.03
C ILE A 230 -4.98 -8.47 -1.13
N ILE A 231 -4.81 -7.26 -1.68
CA ILE A 231 -4.37 -6.09 -0.94
C ILE A 231 -5.38 -5.72 0.15
N ALA A 232 -6.68 -5.69 -0.16
CA ALA A 232 -7.72 -5.39 0.82
C ALA A 232 -7.77 -6.41 1.97
N TRP A 233 -7.40 -7.69 1.71
CA TRP A 233 -7.27 -8.73 2.73
C TRP A 233 -5.98 -8.67 3.54
N ASN A 234 -4.95 -7.99 3.06
CA ASN A 234 -3.64 -8.00 3.71
C ASN A 234 -3.30 -6.66 4.39
N VAL A 235 -3.93 -5.56 3.95
CA VAL A 235 -3.69 -4.22 4.49
C VAL A 235 -4.94 -3.78 5.24
N TRP A 236 -4.90 -3.87 6.57
CA TRP A 236 -6.08 -3.76 7.43
C TRP A 236 -6.17 -2.42 8.13
N GLN A 237 -7.43 -1.95 8.32
CA GLN A 237 -7.68 -0.91 9.29
C GLN A 237 -7.53 -1.52 10.69
N MET A 238 -6.43 -1.18 11.38
CA MET A 238 -6.08 -1.80 12.64
C MET A 238 -5.12 -0.91 13.42
N ASP A 239 -5.33 -0.79 14.74
CA ASP A 239 -4.31 -0.25 15.64
C ASP A 239 -3.23 -1.33 15.83
N GLY A 240 -2.14 -1.19 15.09
CA GLY A 240 -1.06 -2.19 15.09
C GLY A 240 -0.32 -2.29 16.43
N LEU A 241 -0.34 -1.25 17.27
CA LEU A 241 0.29 -1.26 18.60
C LEU A 241 -0.56 -1.98 19.63
N LYS A 242 -1.89 -1.80 19.59
CA LYS A 242 -2.83 -2.47 20.48
C LYS A 242 -3.26 -3.84 19.95
N ALA A 243 -2.98 -4.15 18.69
CA ALA A 243 -3.47 -5.32 17.97
C ALA A 243 -5.01 -5.45 17.99
N VAL A 244 -5.72 -4.33 17.76
CA VAL A 244 -7.18 -4.28 17.74
C VAL A 244 -7.72 -3.78 16.42
N VAL A 245 -8.81 -4.38 15.96
CA VAL A 245 -9.56 -3.99 14.76
C VAL A 245 -10.75 -3.12 15.15
N PRO A 246 -11.33 -2.35 14.19
CA PRO A 246 -12.50 -1.52 14.43
C PRO A 246 -13.67 -2.30 15.05
N ALA A 247 -14.41 -1.63 15.93
CA ALA A 247 -15.57 -2.19 16.64
C ALA A 247 -15.26 -3.47 17.46
N SER A 248 -13.99 -3.75 17.78
CA SER A 248 -13.64 -4.80 18.74
C SER A 248 -13.86 -4.32 20.19
N CYS A 249 -14.02 -5.24 21.13
CA CYS A 249 -14.22 -4.91 22.54
C CYS A 249 -13.02 -4.23 23.22
N HIS A 250 -11.93 -4.04 22.50
CA HIS A 250 -10.70 -3.39 22.94
C HIS A 250 -10.44 -2.05 22.23
N ASP A 251 -11.41 -1.59 21.42
CA ASP A 251 -11.31 -0.36 20.62
C ASP A 251 -11.66 0.90 21.44
N GLU A 252 -12.10 0.77 22.68
CA GLU A 252 -12.49 1.86 23.60
C GLU A 252 -11.31 2.38 24.44
#